data_9bf5b04d6840e69d3a8cc7a656a93be7
#
_entry.id   9bf5b04d6840e69d3a8cc7a656a93be7
#
_cell.length_a   1.000
_cell.length_b   1.000
_cell.length_c   1.000
_cell.angle_alpha   90.00
_cell.angle_beta   90.00
_cell.angle_gamma   90.00
#
_symmetry.space_group_name_H-M   'P 1'
#
loop_
_entity.id
_entity.type
_entity.pdbx_description
1 polymer ?
#
loop_
_entity_poly.entity_id
_entity_poly.type
_entity_poly.pdbx_seq_one_letter_code
_entity_poly.pdbx_strand_id
1 'polypeptide(L)'
;MRTRIMLSLIERPKNANQLCSELNVNYRTIDHHIKVLLENDLITVMGDGDCKTYFPGPAVEKNIEIFRDIIRKSGRIGGGN
;
A
#
# COMPACT_ATOMS: atom_id res chain seq x y z
N MET A 1 -0.41 2.82 -9.60
CA MET A 1 -1.42 2.36 -8.62
C MET A 1 -0.82 1.52 -7.51
N ARG A 2 -0.03 0.49 -7.84
CA ARG A 2 0.57 -0.36 -6.79
C ARG A 2 1.45 0.42 -5.82
N THR A 3 2.24 1.33 -6.34
CA THR A 3 3.08 2.18 -5.50
C THR A 3 2.23 3.00 -4.52
N ARG A 4 1.11 3.53 -4.96
CA ARG A 4 0.22 4.31 -4.11
C ARG A 4 -0.36 3.45 -2.99
N ILE A 5 -0.72 2.20 -3.30
CA ILE A 5 -1.21 1.27 -2.29
C ILE A 5 -0.12 0.98 -1.27
N MET A 6 1.09 0.72 -1.72
CA MET A 6 2.22 0.46 -0.83
C MET A 6 2.50 1.64 0.10
N LEU A 7 2.50 2.86 -0.45
CA LEU A 7 2.72 4.06 0.34
C LEU A 7 1.65 4.24 1.41
N SER A 8 0.41 3.97 1.03
CA SER A 8 -0.72 4.07 1.96
C SER A 8 -0.57 3.07 3.11
N LEU A 9 -0.17 1.84 2.80
CA LEU A 9 0.01 0.80 3.81
C LEU A 9 1.24 1.04 4.69
N ILE A 10 2.29 1.61 4.13
CA ILE A 10 3.48 1.97 4.91
C ILE A 10 3.12 3.03 5.95
N GLU A 11 2.24 3.93 5.60
CA GLU A 11 1.76 4.96 6.52
C GLU A 11 0.98 4.35 7.68
N ARG A 12 0.03 3.46 7.36
CA ARG A 12 -0.69 2.67 8.36
C ARG A 12 -1.40 1.49 7.69
N PRO A 13 -1.59 0.38 8.42
CA PRO A 13 -2.36 -0.75 7.90
C PRO A 13 -3.80 -0.36 7.61
N LYS A 14 -4.35 -0.92 6.52
CA LYS A 14 -5.70 -0.58 6.08
C LYS A 14 -6.38 -1.80 5.48
N ASN A 15 -7.71 -1.78 5.44
CA ASN A 15 -8.47 -2.79 4.70
C ASN A 15 -8.72 -2.30 3.27
N ALA A 16 -9.29 -3.18 2.44
CA ALA A 16 -9.53 -2.85 1.04
C ALA A 16 -10.50 -1.68 0.87
N ASN A 17 -11.53 -1.60 1.71
CA ASN A 17 -12.50 -0.51 1.64
C ASN A 17 -11.84 0.84 1.93
N GLN A 18 -10.95 0.87 2.91
CA GLN A 18 -10.21 2.08 3.26
C GLN A 18 -9.32 2.52 2.10
N LEU A 19 -8.67 1.57 1.44
CA LEU A 19 -7.83 1.86 0.28
C LEU A 19 -8.67 2.40 -0.87
N CYS A 20 -9.85 1.83 -1.12
CA CYS A 20 -10.75 2.32 -2.14
C CYS A 20 -11.12 3.78 -1.91
N SER A 21 -11.51 4.10 -0.69
CA SER A 21 -11.89 5.47 -0.31
C SER A 21 -10.72 6.43 -0.44
N GLU A 22 -9.57 6.04 0.10
CA GLU A 22 -8.41 6.92 0.13
C GLU A 22 -7.87 7.22 -1.25
N LEU A 23 -7.80 6.19 -2.11
CA LEU A 23 -7.24 6.34 -3.44
C LEU A 23 -8.29 6.69 -4.50
N ASN A 24 -9.54 6.73 -4.10
CA ASN A 24 -10.67 7.05 -4.98
C ASN A 24 -10.73 6.12 -6.20
N VAL A 25 -10.64 4.81 -5.95
CA VAL A 25 -10.76 3.78 -6.99
C VAL A 25 -11.78 2.75 -6.56
N ASN A 26 -12.30 1.96 -7.52
CA ASN A 26 -13.29 0.96 -7.18
C ASN A 26 -12.65 -0.27 -6.55
N TYR A 27 -13.47 -1.05 -5.86
CA TYR A 27 -13.01 -2.22 -5.11
C TYR A 27 -12.35 -3.26 -6.01
N ARG A 28 -12.89 -3.48 -7.20
CA ARG A 28 -12.34 -4.48 -8.13
C ARG A 28 -10.90 -4.15 -8.51
N THR A 29 -10.63 -2.89 -8.77
CA THR A 29 -9.28 -2.43 -9.11
C THR A 29 -8.31 -2.64 -7.93
N ILE A 30 -8.74 -2.25 -6.72
CA ILE A 30 -7.94 -2.44 -5.52
C ILE A 30 -7.69 -3.92 -5.27
N ASP A 31 -8.72 -4.75 -5.36
CA ASP A 31 -8.60 -6.18 -5.12
C ASP A 31 -7.59 -6.84 -6.07
N HIS A 32 -7.63 -6.45 -7.33
CA HIS A 32 -6.68 -6.94 -8.32
C HIS A 32 -5.23 -6.60 -7.95
N HIS A 33 -4.98 -5.36 -7.60
CA HIS A 33 -3.63 -4.93 -7.22
C HIS A 33 -3.16 -5.58 -5.92
N ILE A 34 -4.08 -5.74 -4.96
CA ILE A 34 -3.76 -6.41 -3.70
C ILE A 34 -3.32 -7.85 -3.96
N LYS A 35 -4.02 -8.56 -4.82
CA LYS A 35 -3.66 -9.93 -5.15
C LYS A 35 -2.27 -10.02 -5.76
N VAL A 36 -1.92 -9.12 -6.66
CA VAL A 36 -0.60 -9.07 -7.25
C VAL A 36 0.47 -8.79 -6.20
N LEU A 37 0.20 -7.85 -5.30
CA LEU A 37 1.14 -7.51 -4.24
C LEU A 37 1.34 -8.68 -3.28
N LEU A 38 0.28 -9.41 -2.96
CA LEU A 38 0.37 -10.60 -2.11
C LEU A 38 1.19 -11.70 -2.77
N GLU A 39 1.00 -11.93 -4.07
CA GLU A 39 1.73 -12.93 -4.83
C GLU A 39 3.23 -12.64 -4.86
N ASN A 40 3.61 -11.37 -4.79
CA ASN A 40 5.01 -10.96 -4.82
C ASN A 40 5.57 -10.72 -3.41
N ASP A 41 4.83 -11.11 -2.38
CA ASP A 41 5.24 -10.95 -0.98
C ASP A 41 5.57 -9.51 -0.58
N LEU A 42 4.97 -8.56 -1.27
CA LEU A 42 5.15 -7.14 -0.98
C LEU A 42 4.24 -6.67 0.14
N ILE A 43 3.15 -7.37 0.37
CA ILE A 43 2.24 -7.08 1.49
C ILE A 43 1.84 -8.38 2.15
N THR A 44 1.32 -8.28 3.37
CA THR A 44 0.75 -9.40 4.10
C THR A 44 -0.67 -9.05 4.50
N VAL A 45 -1.44 -10.05 4.89
CA VAL A 45 -2.82 -9.86 5.28
C VAL A 45 -3.10 -10.58 6.60
N MET A 46 -3.88 -9.95 7.46
CA MET A 46 -4.33 -10.56 8.71
C MET A 46 -5.84 -10.38 8.83
N GLY A 47 -6.50 -11.35 9.45
CA GLY A 47 -7.94 -11.34 9.64
C GLY A 47 -8.65 -12.26 8.68
N ASP A 48 -9.96 -12.45 8.91
CA ASP A 48 -10.81 -13.34 8.13
C ASP A 48 -12.00 -12.58 7.54
N GLY A 49 -12.47 -13.08 6.39
CA GLY A 49 -13.67 -12.57 5.77
C GLY A 49 -13.59 -11.09 5.45
N ASP A 50 -14.52 -10.33 6.01
CA ASP A 50 -14.60 -8.89 5.74
C ASP A 50 -13.68 -8.06 6.62
N CYS A 51 -12.97 -8.71 7.55
CA CYS A 51 -12.11 -8.03 8.51
C CYS A 51 -10.62 -8.14 8.14
N LYS A 52 -10.32 -8.30 6.87
CA LYS A 52 -8.93 -8.39 6.42
C LYS A 52 -8.24 -7.04 6.44
N THR A 53 -7.08 -7.01 7.11
CA THR A 53 -6.25 -5.82 7.17
C THR A 53 -4.92 -6.12 6.49
N TYR A 54 -4.48 -5.22 5.63
CA TYR A 54 -3.25 -5.41 4.87
C TYR A 54 -2.11 -4.61 5.47
N PHE A 55 -0.92 -5.21 5.43
CA PHE A 55 0.30 -4.64 6.03
C PHE A 55 1.43 -4.71 5.01
N PRO A 56 2.43 -3.83 5.11
CA PRO A 56 3.63 -3.98 4.30
C PRO A 56 4.30 -5.31 4.60
N GLY A 57 4.83 -5.97 3.57
CA GLY A 57 5.54 -7.24 3.75
C GLY A 57 6.86 -7.07 4.48
N PRO A 58 7.45 -8.19 4.95
CA PRO A 58 8.72 -8.11 5.72
C PRO A 58 9.86 -7.42 4.99
N ALA A 59 9.97 -7.65 3.69
CA ALA A 59 11.02 -7.02 2.90
C ALA A 59 10.86 -5.51 2.83
N VAL A 60 9.60 -5.05 2.75
CA VAL A 60 9.30 -3.63 2.71
C VAL A 60 9.52 -3.00 4.07
N GLU A 61 9.14 -3.70 5.13
CA GLU A 61 9.34 -3.20 6.50
C GLU A 61 10.81 -2.98 6.83
N LYS A 62 11.68 -3.88 6.36
CA LYS A 62 13.12 -3.74 6.58
C LYS A 62 13.68 -2.51 5.90
N ASN A 63 13.05 -2.06 4.83
CA ASN A 63 13.53 -0.95 4.02
C ASN A 63 12.59 0.25 4.08
N ILE A 64 11.77 0.32 5.12
CA ILE A 64 10.73 1.33 5.21
C ILE A 64 11.30 2.75 5.23
N GLU A 65 12.45 2.94 5.87
CA GLU A 65 13.10 4.25 5.91
C GLU A 65 13.56 4.67 4.51
N ILE A 66 14.10 3.71 3.76
CA ILE A 66 14.53 3.95 2.38
C ILE A 66 13.32 4.34 1.54
N PHE A 67 12.21 3.61 1.68
CA PHE A 67 10.98 3.92 0.98
C PHE A 67 10.47 5.31 1.33
N ARG A 68 10.43 5.62 2.61
CA ARG A 68 9.99 6.94 3.06
C ARG A 68 10.86 8.05 2.51
N ASP A 69 12.16 7.81 2.44
CA ASP A 69 13.11 8.78 1.91
C ASP A 69 12.87 9.01 0.41
N ILE A 70 12.69 7.93 -0.34
CA ILE A 70 12.38 8.00 -1.77
C ILE A 70 11.07 8.75 -2.00
N ILE A 71 10.05 8.42 -1.21
CA ILE A 71 8.75 9.08 -1.28
C ILE A 71 8.88 10.56 -0.99
N ARG A 72 9.59 10.90 0.08
CA ARG A 72 9.79 12.29 0.48
C ARG A 72 10.47 13.09 -0.64
N LYS A 73 11.51 12.52 -1.21
CA LYS A 73 12.23 13.18 -2.30
C LYS A 73 11.37 13.30 -3.55
N SER A 74 10.68 12.22 -3.91
CA SER A 74 9.79 12.21 -5.07
C SER A 74 8.62 13.18 -4.87
N GLY A 75 8.05 13.18 -3.68
CA GLY A 75 6.96 14.08 -3.34
C GLY A 75 7.39 15.53 -3.39
N ARG A 76 8.59 15.82 -2.90
CA ARG A 76 9.14 17.16 -2.94
C ARG A 76 9.37 17.63 -4.38
N ILE A 77 9.96 16.75 -5.19
CA ILE A 77 10.21 17.04 -6.60
C ILE A 77 8.88 17.22 -7.33
N GLY A 78 7.96 16.29 -7.11
CA GLY A 78 6.65 16.35 -7.72
C GLY A 78 5.86 17.57 -7.23
N GLY A 79 5.98 17.87 -5.95
CA GLY A 79 5.32 19.03 -5.36
C GLY A 79 5.90 20.34 -5.85
N GLY A 80 7.16 20.31 -6.27
CA GLY A 80 7.81 21.50 -6.81
C GLY A 80 7.41 21.83 -8.22
N ASN A 81 6.68 20.96 -8.83
CA ASN A 81 6.24 21.17 -10.22
C ASN A 81 5.06 22.13 -10.29
#